data_52b6eeb5cc5f5a43f0be8cacf62d5cd7
#
_entry.id   52b6eeb5cc5f5a43f0be8cacf62d5cd7
#
_cell.length_a   1.000
_cell.length_b   1.000
_cell.length_c   1.000
_cell.angle_alpha   90.00
_cell.angle_beta   90.00
_cell.angle_gamma   90.00
#
_symmetry.space_group_name_H-M   'P 1'
#
loop_
_entity.id
_entity.type
_entity.pdbx_description
1 polymer ?
#
loop_
_entity_poly.entity_id
_entity_poly.type
_entity_poly.pdbx_seq_one_letter_code
_entity_poly.pdbx_strand_id
1 'polypeptide(L)'
;MKAAMSDHLASLFGTAVGMLPTSPARALELFTEITNYDETACDAWVGRIRCGDRERVTLFRAWYSRSNFGRLAGAAEIPMNALGARVAIGGIFGKDISYPVVSPLAITLGFAVQESSEGNHADAMEALENAPAAGAEHLVSWTKAVILASGERWTDVIEQVRTAGSWPDKFLSAAATVAHGVAAANLGLFTEADRRLTEANGTPVGEACAPAIAWYLAMARRAQGNEESANVLLEWLQANHPEPKVTAALRDPNYRLATTTAEKIAARTDPWDPASTVADTSGRERLLAEAQAELDRQIGLSRVKEQIEAYRAATQMAKVRAARGMKVAQTSKHMIFTGPPGTGKTTIARVVANILAGLGVIAEPKLVETSRKDFVAEYEGQSAVKTARTIDRAVGGV
;
A
#
# COMPACT_ATOMS: atom_id res chain seq x y z
N MET A 1 -27.03 38.01 7.28
CA MET A 1 -27.17 36.61 7.69
C MET A 1 -25.87 35.83 7.53
N LYS A 2 -25.18 35.79 6.36
CA LYS A 2 -23.89 35.09 6.19
C LYS A 2 -22.76 35.63 7.08
N ALA A 3 -22.58 36.93 7.26
CA ALA A 3 -21.57 37.53 8.12
C ALA A 3 -21.76 37.13 9.60
N ALA A 4 -22.98 37.31 10.13
CA ALA A 4 -23.30 36.93 11.52
C ALA A 4 -23.09 35.43 11.80
N MET A 5 -23.30 34.56 10.81
CA MET A 5 -23.02 33.14 10.93
C MET A 5 -21.51 32.87 10.93
N SER A 6 -20.72 33.56 10.10
CA SER A 6 -19.27 33.46 10.11
C SER A 6 -18.65 33.85 11.46
N ASP A 7 -19.15 34.96 12.05
CA ASP A 7 -18.69 35.44 13.35
C ASP A 7 -19.06 34.47 14.47
N HIS A 8 -20.25 33.86 14.39
CA HIS A 8 -20.66 32.82 15.34
C HIS A 8 -19.75 31.58 15.28
N LEU A 9 -19.46 31.06 14.08
CA LEU A 9 -18.56 29.90 13.91
C LEU A 9 -17.12 30.21 14.36
N ALA A 10 -16.61 31.44 14.13
CA ALA A 10 -15.31 31.86 14.61
C ALA A 10 -15.27 31.94 16.15
N SER A 11 -16.35 32.42 16.80
CA SER A 11 -16.45 32.43 18.27
C SER A 11 -16.50 31.00 18.85
N LEU A 12 -17.28 30.09 18.24
CA LEU A 12 -17.31 28.70 18.65
C LEU A 12 -15.93 28.07 18.48
N PHE A 13 -15.25 28.34 17.38
CA PHE A 13 -13.89 27.83 17.12
C PHE A 13 -12.91 28.31 18.18
N GLY A 14 -12.92 29.61 18.51
CA GLY A 14 -12.09 30.20 19.57
C GLY A 14 -12.34 29.53 20.94
N THR A 15 -13.62 29.29 21.27
CA THR A 15 -14.02 28.57 22.49
C THR A 15 -13.48 27.14 22.49
N ALA A 16 -13.61 26.42 21.38
CA ALA A 16 -13.10 25.05 21.24
C ALA A 16 -11.59 24.97 21.42
N VAL A 17 -10.83 25.89 20.78
CA VAL A 17 -9.36 25.96 20.93
C VAL A 17 -8.97 26.25 22.39
N GLY A 18 -9.67 27.16 23.07
CA GLY A 18 -9.45 27.44 24.48
C GLY A 18 -9.66 26.24 25.41
N MET A 19 -10.52 25.29 25.02
CA MET A 19 -10.81 24.07 25.78
C MET A 19 -9.82 22.92 25.54
N LEU A 20 -9.00 22.98 24.47
CA LEU A 20 -8.06 21.88 24.13
C LEU A 20 -7.17 21.42 25.28
N PRO A 21 -6.59 22.32 26.13
CA PRO A 21 -5.70 21.88 27.20
C PRO A 21 -6.42 21.19 28.37
N THR A 22 -7.67 21.54 28.64
CA THR A 22 -8.41 21.13 29.86
C THR A 22 -9.53 20.12 29.59
N SER A 23 -10.18 20.20 28.43
CA SER A 23 -11.36 19.39 28.09
C SER A 23 -11.38 19.05 26.61
N PRO A 24 -10.45 18.18 26.11
CA PRO A 24 -10.40 17.83 24.67
C PRO A 24 -11.69 17.21 24.14
N ALA A 25 -12.43 16.46 24.98
CA ALA A 25 -13.71 15.88 24.60
C ALA A 25 -14.76 16.96 24.30
N ARG A 26 -14.84 18.00 25.13
CA ARG A 26 -15.75 19.12 24.90
C ARG A 26 -15.33 19.96 23.69
N ALA A 27 -14.02 20.14 23.49
CA ALA A 27 -13.51 20.77 22.27
C ALA A 27 -13.92 19.99 21.02
N LEU A 28 -13.87 18.65 21.04
CA LEU A 28 -14.32 17.79 19.95
C LEU A 28 -15.80 17.98 19.61
N GLU A 29 -16.67 18.09 20.63
CA GLU A 29 -18.09 18.36 20.41
C GLU A 29 -18.29 19.69 19.65
N LEU A 30 -17.62 20.76 20.09
CA LEU A 30 -17.70 22.07 19.44
C LEU A 30 -17.14 22.04 18.00
N PHE A 31 -15.99 21.42 17.76
CA PHE A 31 -15.47 21.26 16.40
C PHE A 31 -16.41 20.42 15.53
N THR A 32 -17.07 19.41 16.11
CA THR A 32 -18.06 18.60 15.41
C THR A 32 -19.30 19.44 15.06
N GLU A 33 -19.77 20.29 15.98
CA GLU A 33 -20.85 21.22 15.72
C GLU A 33 -20.52 22.16 14.56
N ILE A 34 -19.32 22.76 14.55
CA ILE A 34 -18.85 23.62 13.47
C ILE A 34 -18.84 22.88 12.13
N THR A 35 -18.28 21.64 12.10
CA THR A 35 -18.20 20.86 10.85
C THR A 35 -19.56 20.37 10.35
N ASN A 36 -20.56 20.24 11.22
CA ASN A 36 -21.93 19.93 10.84
C ASN A 36 -22.64 21.14 10.20
N TYR A 37 -22.30 22.36 10.63
CA TYR A 37 -22.82 23.58 10.04
C TYR A 37 -22.11 23.98 8.74
N ASP A 38 -20.79 23.80 8.70
CA ASP A 38 -19.96 24.17 7.57
C ASP A 38 -18.92 23.06 7.30
N GLU A 39 -19.27 22.16 6.40
CA GLU A 39 -18.38 21.05 5.98
C GLU A 39 -17.07 21.57 5.35
N THR A 40 -17.00 22.84 4.95
CA THR A 40 -15.80 23.45 4.39
C THR A 40 -14.91 24.13 5.43
N ALA A 41 -15.23 24.00 6.72
CA ALA A 41 -14.48 24.54 7.83
C ALA A 41 -13.21 23.74 8.11
N CYS A 42 -12.19 23.89 7.26
CA CYS A 42 -10.93 23.15 7.35
C CYS A 42 -10.32 23.18 8.76
N ASP A 43 -10.26 24.34 9.39
CA ASP A 43 -9.66 24.54 10.71
C ASP A 43 -10.37 23.73 11.80
N ALA A 44 -11.70 23.58 11.69
CA ALA A 44 -12.47 22.75 12.62
C ALA A 44 -12.22 21.25 12.39
N TRP A 45 -12.05 20.78 11.15
CA TRP A 45 -11.61 19.42 10.86
C TRP A 45 -10.22 19.14 11.44
N VAL A 46 -9.28 20.10 11.33
CA VAL A 46 -7.97 20.03 11.97
C VAL A 46 -8.12 19.99 13.51
N GLY A 47 -9.05 20.74 14.07
CA GLY A 47 -9.40 20.69 15.50
C GLY A 47 -9.87 19.30 15.94
N ARG A 48 -10.70 18.62 15.14
CA ARG A 48 -11.14 17.23 15.40
C ARG A 48 -9.94 16.26 15.39
N ILE A 49 -9.03 16.39 14.41
CA ILE A 49 -7.79 15.61 14.36
C ILE A 49 -6.98 15.82 15.65
N ARG A 50 -6.87 17.06 16.14
CA ARG A 50 -6.16 17.37 17.38
C ARG A 50 -6.78 16.70 18.60
N CYS A 51 -8.10 16.58 18.64
CA CYS A 51 -8.85 15.90 19.69
C CYS A 51 -8.78 14.36 19.63
N GLY A 52 -8.07 13.81 18.64
CA GLY A 52 -7.88 12.37 18.49
C GLY A 52 -8.90 11.68 17.59
N ASP A 53 -9.73 12.43 16.85
CA ASP A 53 -10.55 11.85 15.81
C ASP A 53 -9.65 11.31 14.68
N ARG A 54 -9.70 9.98 14.49
CA ARG A 54 -8.88 9.22 13.52
C ARG A 54 -9.70 8.63 12.39
N GLU A 55 -10.97 9.02 12.28
CA GLU A 55 -11.82 8.55 11.20
C GLU A 55 -11.29 9.03 9.84
N ARG A 56 -11.32 8.14 8.86
CA ARG A 56 -10.90 8.47 7.48
C ARG A 56 -11.58 9.73 6.96
N VAL A 57 -12.88 9.85 7.22
CA VAL A 57 -13.67 11.00 6.76
C VAL A 57 -13.15 12.33 7.31
N THR A 58 -12.61 12.34 8.51
CA THR A 58 -12.13 13.59 9.17
C THR A 58 -10.91 14.15 8.43
N LEU A 59 -9.93 13.31 8.12
CA LEU A 59 -8.74 13.75 7.40
C LEU A 59 -9.04 14.03 5.91
N PHE A 60 -9.92 13.23 5.28
CA PHE A 60 -10.41 13.49 3.94
C PHE A 60 -11.11 14.86 3.84
N ARG A 61 -12.02 15.20 4.79
CA ARG A 61 -12.72 16.49 4.82
C ARG A 61 -11.76 17.66 5.08
N ALA A 62 -10.78 17.50 5.95
CA ALA A 62 -9.73 18.49 6.15
C ALA A 62 -8.95 18.74 4.85
N TRP A 63 -8.57 17.67 4.14
CA TRP A 63 -7.86 17.76 2.87
C TRP A 63 -8.74 18.38 1.76
N TYR A 64 -9.98 17.94 1.64
CA TYR A 64 -10.91 18.48 0.65
C TYR A 64 -11.16 19.99 0.82
N SER A 65 -11.25 20.44 2.06
CA SER A 65 -11.49 21.85 2.41
C SER A 65 -10.20 22.68 2.65
N ARG A 66 -9.02 22.14 2.33
CA ARG A 66 -7.71 22.75 2.65
C ARG A 66 -7.48 24.15 2.06
N SER A 67 -8.20 24.52 1.00
CA SER A 67 -8.19 25.89 0.46
C SER A 67 -8.74 26.93 1.45
N ASN A 68 -9.51 26.49 2.45
CA ASN A 68 -10.06 27.33 3.52
C ASN A 68 -9.23 27.29 4.81
N PHE A 69 -8.01 26.73 4.74
CA PHE A 69 -7.10 26.66 5.89
C PHE A 69 -6.78 28.05 6.44
N GLY A 70 -6.92 28.24 7.73
CA GLY A 70 -6.70 29.50 8.43
C GLY A 70 -7.90 30.46 8.38
N ARG A 71 -9.01 30.11 7.75
CA ARG A 71 -10.20 30.99 7.62
C ARG A 71 -10.87 31.27 8.97
N LEU A 72 -11.21 30.24 9.73
CA LEU A 72 -11.83 30.41 11.06
C LEU A 72 -10.81 30.87 12.10
N ALA A 73 -9.61 30.36 12.05
CA ALA A 73 -8.53 30.78 12.92
C ALA A 73 -8.21 32.27 12.76
N GLY A 74 -8.12 32.77 11.51
CA GLY A 74 -7.94 34.19 11.23
C GLY A 74 -9.10 35.04 11.70
N ALA A 75 -10.37 34.61 11.51
CA ALA A 75 -11.55 35.31 12.00
C ALA A 75 -11.64 35.33 13.54
N ALA A 76 -11.09 34.32 14.21
CA ALA A 76 -10.99 34.23 15.67
C ALA A 76 -9.70 34.86 16.24
N GLU A 77 -8.85 35.44 15.40
CA GLU A 77 -7.52 35.98 15.75
C GLU A 77 -6.60 34.96 16.47
N ILE A 78 -6.71 33.68 16.11
CA ILE A 78 -5.96 32.57 16.69
C ILE A 78 -4.98 32.03 15.63
N PRO A 79 -3.67 31.93 15.92
CA PRO A 79 -2.75 31.33 14.98
C PRO A 79 -2.96 29.82 14.89
N MET A 80 -2.88 29.22 13.68
CA MET A 80 -3.14 27.80 13.44
C MET A 80 -2.26 26.85 14.28
N ASN A 81 -1.06 27.25 14.63
CA ASN A 81 -0.18 26.44 15.50
C ASN A 81 -0.72 26.30 16.94
N ALA A 82 -1.61 27.18 17.39
CA ALA A 82 -2.26 27.08 18.71
C ALA A 82 -3.15 25.83 18.82
N LEU A 83 -3.66 25.29 17.71
CA LEU A 83 -4.36 24.01 17.69
C LEU A 83 -3.45 22.85 18.15
N GLY A 84 -2.16 22.91 17.89
CA GLY A 84 -1.23 21.83 18.22
C GLY A 84 -1.57 20.50 17.53
N ALA A 85 -2.31 20.54 16.41
CA ALA A 85 -2.65 19.35 15.65
C ALA A 85 -1.42 18.78 14.95
N ARG A 86 -1.36 17.47 14.82
CA ARG A 86 -0.27 16.76 14.15
C ARG A 86 -0.82 15.65 13.29
N VAL A 87 -0.16 15.37 12.17
CA VAL A 87 -0.47 14.26 11.26
C VAL A 87 0.77 13.40 11.05
N ALA A 88 0.58 12.14 10.73
CA ALA A 88 1.66 11.28 10.26
C ALA A 88 2.04 11.67 8.83
N ILE A 89 3.34 11.82 8.58
CA ILE A 89 3.89 12.07 7.23
C ILE A 89 4.64 10.86 6.69
N GLY A 90 4.34 9.70 7.25
CA GLY A 90 4.98 8.43 7.02
C GLY A 90 5.92 8.04 8.15
N GLY A 91 6.16 6.76 8.25
CA GLY A 91 6.99 6.17 9.30
C GLY A 91 8.18 5.40 8.74
N ILE A 92 9.11 5.08 9.63
CA ILE A 92 10.24 4.22 9.33
C ILE A 92 10.19 3.04 10.31
N PHE A 93 10.10 1.82 9.81
CA PHE A 93 10.02 0.58 10.63
C PHE A 93 8.95 0.62 11.73
N GLY A 94 7.72 1.05 11.37
CA GLY A 94 6.58 1.09 12.28
C GLY A 94 6.60 2.26 13.28
N LYS A 95 7.53 3.20 13.14
CA LYS A 95 7.56 4.44 13.93
C LYS A 95 7.13 5.61 13.07
N ASP A 96 5.91 6.11 13.29
CA ASP A 96 5.37 7.23 12.55
C ASP A 96 6.11 8.53 12.89
N ILE A 97 6.50 9.26 11.85
CA ILE A 97 6.99 10.62 11.96
C ILE A 97 5.78 11.55 11.95
N SER A 98 5.56 12.21 13.07
CA SER A 98 4.46 13.14 13.25
C SER A 98 4.90 14.56 12.91
N TYR A 99 4.11 15.27 12.10
CA TYR A 99 4.39 16.63 11.65
C TYR A 99 3.27 17.61 12.07
N PRO A 100 3.61 18.85 12.50
CA PRO A 100 2.59 19.82 12.92
C PRO A 100 1.77 20.32 11.73
N VAL A 101 0.45 20.45 11.94
CA VAL A 101 -0.48 20.98 10.93
C VAL A 101 -0.46 22.50 10.98
N VAL A 102 0.50 23.11 10.33
CA VAL A 102 0.69 24.55 10.23
C VAL A 102 0.46 25.11 8.82
N SER A 103 0.15 24.24 7.88
CA SER A 103 -0.09 24.59 6.48
C SER A 103 -1.00 23.56 5.80
N PRO A 104 -1.63 23.88 4.65
CA PRO A 104 -2.38 22.96 3.83
C PRO A 104 -1.52 21.75 3.37
N LEU A 105 -0.23 21.94 3.19
CA LEU A 105 0.69 20.87 2.84
C LEU A 105 0.68 19.75 3.89
N ALA A 106 0.77 20.09 5.18
CA ALA A 106 0.76 19.07 6.24
C ALA A 106 -0.49 18.18 6.19
N ILE A 107 -1.66 18.75 5.91
CA ILE A 107 -2.91 18.01 5.73
C ILE A 107 -2.81 17.07 4.53
N THR A 108 -2.25 17.54 3.41
CA THR A 108 -2.07 16.73 2.19
C THR A 108 -1.13 15.56 2.44
N LEU A 109 -0.02 15.77 3.17
CA LEU A 109 0.91 14.69 3.54
C LEU A 109 0.21 13.62 4.39
N GLY A 110 -0.53 14.07 5.43
CA GLY A 110 -1.29 13.14 6.29
C GLY A 110 -2.35 12.36 5.54
N PHE A 111 -3.09 13.02 4.66
CA PHE A 111 -4.09 12.39 3.79
C PHE A 111 -3.45 11.31 2.89
N ALA A 112 -2.33 11.63 2.23
CA ALA A 112 -1.64 10.68 1.36
C ALA A 112 -1.15 9.44 2.13
N VAL A 113 -0.62 9.62 3.34
CA VAL A 113 -0.20 8.48 4.20
C VAL A 113 -1.41 7.61 4.57
N GLN A 114 -2.53 8.22 4.93
CA GLN A 114 -3.76 7.48 5.25
C GLN A 114 -4.29 6.72 4.05
N GLU A 115 -4.43 7.34 2.88
CA GLU A 115 -4.88 6.66 1.66
C GLU A 115 -3.95 5.49 1.30
N SER A 116 -2.64 5.68 1.40
CA SER A 116 -1.67 4.61 1.16
C SER A 116 -1.83 3.45 2.15
N SER A 117 -2.12 3.72 3.42
CA SER A 117 -2.34 2.67 4.43
C SER A 117 -3.59 1.83 4.18
N GLU A 118 -4.54 2.35 3.41
CA GLU A 118 -5.76 1.69 2.96
C GLU A 118 -5.62 1.00 1.59
N GLY A 119 -4.41 1.05 0.99
CA GLY A 119 -4.13 0.47 -0.32
C GLY A 119 -4.42 1.40 -1.51
N ASN A 120 -4.88 2.64 -1.27
CA ASN A 120 -5.17 3.63 -2.31
C ASN A 120 -3.90 4.40 -2.74
N HIS A 121 -2.85 3.67 -3.09
CA HIS A 121 -1.52 4.26 -3.38
C HIS A 121 -1.54 5.24 -4.55
N ALA A 122 -2.37 5.01 -5.58
CA ALA A 122 -2.48 5.90 -6.73
C ALA A 122 -3.04 7.27 -6.33
N ASP A 123 -4.12 7.29 -5.54
CA ASP A 123 -4.75 8.52 -5.05
C ASP A 123 -3.81 9.28 -4.09
N ALA A 124 -3.07 8.53 -3.26
CA ALA A 124 -2.05 9.09 -2.37
C ALA A 124 -0.93 9.80 -3.16
N MET A 125 -0.43 9.20 -4.22
CA MET A 125 0.62 9.78 -5.05
C MET A 125 0.10 10.99 -5.85
N GLU A 126 -1.11 10.93 -6.40
CA GLU A 126 -1.74 12.05 -7.10
C GLU A 126 -1.92 13.27 -6.17
N ALA A 127 -2.35 13.04 -4.92
CA ALA A 127 -2.46 14.12 -3.94
C ALA A 127 -1.12 14.80 -3.66
N LEU A 128 -0.02 14.04 -3.63
CA LEU A 128 1.34 14.54 -3.40
C LEU A 128 1.95 15.24 -4.64
N GLU A 129 1.56 14.84 -5.85
CA GLU A 129 1.99 15.52 -7.08
C GLU A 129 1.44 16.95 -7.18
N ASN A 130 0.20 17.13 -6.71
CA ASN A 130 -0.50 18.41 -6.72
C ASN A 130 -0.35 19.18 -5.40
N ALA A 131 0.57 18.78 -4.50
CA ALA A 131 0.74 19.41 -3.20
C ALA A 131 1.41 20.79 -3.31
N PRO A 132 0.95 21.81 -2.58
CA PRO A 132 1.57 23.13 -2.54
C PRO A 132 2.84 23.12 -1.70
N ALA A 133 3.93 22.61 -2.24
CA ALA A 133 5.15 22.27 -1.50
C ALA A 133 6.21 23.38 -1.42
N ALA A 134 5.95 24.59 -1.96
CA ALA A 134 6.97 25.64 -2.11
C ALA A 134 7.85 25.84 -0.86
N GLY A 135 9.14 25.49 -0.98
CA GLY A 135 10.13 25.52 0.10
C GLY A 135 10.09 24.34 1.08
N ALA A 136 9.20 23.37 0.86
CA ALA A 136 9.05 22.18 1.71
C ALA A 136 9.00 20.87 0.88
N GLU A 137 9.63 20.87 -0.28
CA GLU A 137 9.68 19.76 -1.22
C GLU A 137 10.25 18.49 -0.58
N HIS A 138 11.16 18.64 0.38
CA HIS A 138 11.72 17.54 1.15
C HIS A 138 10.68 16.74 1.94
N LEU A 139 9.61 17.39 2.42
CA LEU A 139 8.50 16.71 3.11
C LEU A 139 7.70 15.84 2.13
N VAL A 140 7.44 16.36 0.93
CA VAL A 140 6.75 15.60 -0.13
C VAL A 140 7.61 14.43 -0.58
N SER A 141 8.91 14.65 -0.81
CA SER A 141 9.85 13.57 -1.18
C SER A 141 9.94 12.50 -0.11
N TRP A 142 9.98 12.88 1.17
CA TRP A 142 9.94 11.93 2.28
C TRP A 142 8.66 11.09 2.28
N THR A 143 7.50 11.74 2.21
CA THR A 143 6.20 11.04 2.24
C THR A 143 6.04 10.12 1.03
N LYS A 144 6.45 10.56 -0.18
CA LYS A 144 6.51 9.71 -1.36
C LYS A 144 7.42 8.50 -1.15
N ALA A 145 8.61 8.69 -0.58
CA ALA A 145 9.54 7.59 -0.33
C ALA A 145 8.95 6.53 0.61
N VAL A 146 8.24 6.94 1.65
CA VAL A 146 7.57 6.02 2.59
C VAL A 146 6.46 5.23 1.89
N ILE A 147 5.63 5.90 1.09
CA ILE A 147 4.56 5.25 0.32
C ILE A 147 5.14 4.27 -0.70
N LEU A 148 6.20 4.65 -1.40
CA LEU A 148 6.90 3.78 -2.35
C LEU A 148 7.55 2.57 -1.67
N ALA A 149 8.06 2.74 -0.45
CA ALA A 149 8.63 1.65 0.33
C ALA A 149 7.57 0.61 0.75
N SER A 150 6.33 1.02 1.02
CA SER A 150 5.24 0.09 1.33
C SER A 150 4.87 -0.83 0.16
N GLY A 151 5.07 -0.36 -1.07
CA GLY A 151 4.94 -1.17 -2.30
C GLY A 151 6.25 -1.81 -2.76
N GLU A 152 7.31 -1.80 -1.94
CA GLU A 152 8.65 -2.31 -2.28
C GLU A 152 9.20 -1.77 -3.61
N ARG A 153 8.90 -0.52 -3.92
CA ARG A 153 9.38 0.21 -5.10
C ARG A 153 10.76 0.83 -4.83
N TRP A 154 11.72 0.01 -4.50
CA TRP A 154 13.02 0.39 -3.94
C TRP A 154 13.82 1.34 -4.84
N THR A 155 13.74 1.22 -6.16
CA THR A 155 14.36 2.15 -7.11
C THR A 155 13.82 3.55 -6.98
N ASP A 156 12.49 3.65 -6.86
CA ASP A 156 11.79 4.93 -6.74
C ASP A 156 12.03 5.56 -5.35
N VAL A 157 12.15 4.72 -4.30
CA VAL A 157 12.56 5.18 -2.95
C VAL A 157 13.92 5.88 -3.02
N ILE A 158 14.93 5.27 -3.64
CA ILE A 158 16.27 5.86 -3.79
C ILE A 158 16.19 7.21 -4.51
N GLU A 159 15.41 7.29 -5.58
CA GLU A 159 15.27 8.54 -6.34
C GLU A 159 14.65 9.66 -5.47
N GLN A 160 13.59 9.36 -4.70
CA GLN A 160 12.95 10.35 -3.83
C GLN A 160 13.89 10.90 -2.75
N VAL A 161 14.78 10.07 -2.22
CA VAL A 161 15.69 10.47 -1.14
C VAL A 161 17.10 10.86 -1.63
N ARG A 162 17.31 10.93 -2.94
CA ARG A 162 18.63 11.19 -3.55
C ARG A 162 19.28 12.49 -3.04
N THR A 163 18.49 13.52 -2.81
CA THR A 163 18.94 14.84 -2.35
C THR A 163 18.87 15.03 -0.83
N ALA A 164 18.61 13.97 -0.07
CA ALA A 164 18.36 14.06 1.37
C ALA A 164 19.48 14.75 2.18
N GLY A 165 20.73 14.63 1.75
CA GLY A 165 21.86 15.31 2.40
C GLY A 165 21.77 16.83 2.43
N SER A 166 21.01 17.44 1.50
CA SER A 166 20.76 18.88 1.41
C SER A 166 19.47 19.34 2.11
N TRP A 167 18.69 18.42 2.68
CA TRP A 167 17.44 18.78 3.32
C TRP A 167 17.66 19.63 4.59
N PRO A 168 16.81 20.65 4.81
CA PRO A 168 16.94 21.52 5.98
C PRO A 168 16.63 20.79 7.28
N ASP A 169 15.71 19.85 7.26
CA ASP A 169 15.35 18.99 8.40
C ASP A 169 16.36 17.85 8.54
N LYS A 170 17.22 17.94 9.54
CA LYS A 170 18.29 16.96 9.80
C LYS A 170 17.76 15.61 10.27
N PHE A 171 16.59 15.59 10.94
CA PHE A 171 15.94 14.35 11.35
C PHE A 171 15.43 13.59 10.11
N LEU A 172 14.71 14.28 9.22
CA LEU A 172 14.23 13.68 7.96
C LEU A 172 15.38 13.30 7.02
N SER A 173 16.45 14.09 6.99
CA SER A 173 17.67 13.75 6.24
C SER A 173 18.28 12.44 6.72
N ALA A 174 18.39 12.23 8.03
CA ALA A 174 18.88 10.97 8.60
C ALA A 174 17.89 9.81 8.34
N ALA A 175 16.59 10.04 8.48
CA ALA A 175 15.56 9.03 8.16
C ALA A 175 15.63 8.60 6.69
N ALA A 176 15.82 9.55 5.78
CA ALA A 176 15.98 9.30 4.35
C ALA A 176 17.27 8.50 4.05
N THR A 177 18.36 8.74 4.81
CA THR A 177 19.59 7.95 4.71
C THR A 177 19.35 6.49 5.08
N VAL A 178 18.57 6.22 6.14
CA VAL A 178 18.15 4.85 6.51
C VAL A 178 17.30 4.25 5.41
N ALA A 179 16.29 4.97 4.91
CA ALA A 179 15.42 4.48 3.83
C ALA A 179 16.21 4.13 2.56
N HIS A 180 17.21 4.96 2.20
CA HIS A 180 18.13 4.68 1.09
C HIS A 180 18.90 3.38 1.33
N GLY A 181 19.50 3.21 2.51
CA GLY A 181 20.27 2.01 2.84
C GLY A 181 19.44 0.72 2.78
N VAL A 182 18.20 0.78 3.27
CA VAL A 182 17.25 -0.34 3.20
C VAL A 182 16.86 -0.64 1.76
N ALA A 183 16.55 0.37 0.97
CA ALA A 183 16.22 0.20 -0.44
C ALA A 183 17.40 -0.41 -1.22
N ALA A 184 18.61 0.08 -0.96
CA ALA A 184 19.83 -0.47 -1.56
C ALA A 184 20.06 -1.95 -1.18
N ALA A 185 19.81 -2.34 0.09
CA ALA A 185 19.91 -3.73 0.52
C ALA A 185 18.92 -4.64 -0.22
N ASN A 186 17.66 -4.20 -0.36
CA ASN A 186 16.64 -4.96 -1.07
C ASN A 186 16.90 -5.05 -2.58
N LEU A 187 17.65 -4.11 -3.15
CA LEU A 187 18.12 -4.16 -4.54
C LEU A 187 19.44 -4.95 -4.72
N GLY A 188 19.99 -5.54 -3.65
CA GLY A 188 21.27 -6.24 -3.72
C GLY A 188 22.51 -5.34 -3.83
N LEU A 189 22.33 -4.01 -3.66
CA LEU A 189 23.41 -3.01 -3.67
C LEU A 189 24.09 -2.96 -2.30
N PHE A 190 24.66 -4.07 -1.86
CA PHE A 190 25.10 -4.28 -0.47
C PHE A 190 26.20 -3.32 0.00
N THR A 191 27.09 -2.89 -0.89
CA THR A 191 28.14 -1.91 -0.55
C THR A 191 27.54 -0.53 -0.24
N GLU A 192 26.57 -0.10 -1.02
CA GLU A 192 25.87 1.16 -0.77
C GLU A 192 24.98 1.06 0.48
N ALA A 193 24.31 -0.08 0.68
CA ALA A 193 23.52 -0.36 1.88
C ALA A 193 24.38 -0.26 3.15
N ASP A 194 25.54 -0.95 3.19
CA ASP A 194 26.45 -0.89 4.35
C ASP A 194 26.93 0.53 4.63
N ARG A 195 27.32 1.27 3.59
CA ARG A 195 27.75 2.67 3.72
C ARG A 195 26.66 3.56 4.31
N ARG A 196 25.45 3.53 3.76
CA ARG A 196 24.34 4.39 4.18
C ARG A 196 23.84 4.04 5.58
N LEU A 197 23.69 2.76 5.87
CA LEU A 197 23.21 2.34 7.19
C LEU A 197 24.26 2.58 8.29
N THR A 198 25.54 2.46 7.99
CA THR A 198 26.63 2.81 8.91
C THR A 198 26.65 4.33 9.18
N GLU A 199 26.47 5.16 8.14
CA GLU A 199 26.36 6.62 8.28
C GLU A 199 25.17 7.00 9.19
N ALA A 200 24.01 6.35 9.01
CA ALA A 200 22.81 6.63 9.80
C ALA A 200 22.90 6.15 11.25
N ASN A 201 23.66 5.10 11.53
CA ASN A 201 23.71 4.45 12.85
C ASN A 201 24.19 5.39 13.99
N GLY A 202 24.97 6.42 13.68
CA GLY A 202 25.43 7.44 14.63
C GLY A 202 24.45 8.60 14.87
N THR A 203 23.20 8.50 14.40
CA THR A 203 22.20 9.56 14.51
C THR A 203 21.07 9.15 15.47
N PRO A 204 20.31 10.12 16.05
CA PRO A 204 19.13 9.81 16.86
C PRO A 204 18.08 8.96 16.12
N VAL A 205 17.98 9.13 14.80
CA VAL A 205 17.13 8.27 13.94
C VAL A 205 17.70 6.86 13.89
N GLY A 206 19.02 6.71 13.78
CA GLY A 206 19.71 5.44 13.80
C GLY A 206 19.46 4.67 15.09
N GLU A 207 19.55 5.33 16.24
CA GLU A 207 19.20 4.72 17.54
C GLU A 207 17.73 4.26 17.58
N ALA A 208 16.81 5.08 17.07
CA ALA A 208 15.39 4.73 16.99
C ALA A 208 15.10 3.55 16.05
N CYS A 209 15.93 3.34 15.05
CA CYS A 209 15.80 2.30 14.02
C CYS A 209 16.84 1.18 14.15
N ALA A 210 17.58 1.12 15.27
CA ALA A 210 18.72 0.22 15.48
C ALA A 210 18.44 -1.25 15.12
N PRO A 211 17.28 -1.88 15.47
CA PRO A 211 17.03 -3.27 15.10
C PRO A 211 16.97 -3.48 13.60
N ALA A 212 16.31 -2.57 12.87
CA ALA A 212 16.21 -2.68 11.42
C ALA A 212 17.56 -2.40 10.74
N ILE A 213 18.29 -1.38 11.20
CA ILE A 213 19.64 -1.09 10.70
C ILE A 213 20.55 -2.30 10.91
N ALA A 214 20.56 -2.88 12.12
CA ALA A 214 21.37 -4.06 12.43
C ALA A 214 21.01 -5.26 11.53
N TRP A 215 19.72 -5.49 11.25
CA TRP A 215 19.28 -6.54 10.34
C TRP A 215 19.82 -6.35 8.94
N TYR A 216 19.61 -5.19 8.33
CA TYR A 216 20.03 -4.94 6.95
C TYR A 216 21.56 -4.85 6.83
N LEU A 217 22.28 -4.32 7.84
CA LEU A 217 23.73 -4.34 7.89
C LEU A 217 24.27 -5.77 7.98
N ALA A 218 23.68 -6.64 8.84
CA ALA A 218 24.08 -8.03 8.94
C ALA A 218 23.93 -8.75 7.61
N MET A 219 22.80 -8.57 6.94
CA MET A 219 22.55 -9.19 5.63
C MET A 219 23.48 -8.66 4.54
N ALA A 220 23.74 -7.35 4.52
CA ALA A 220 24.65 -6.73 3.56
C ALA A 220 26.10 -7.22 3.76
N ARG A 221 26.59 -7.25 5.01
CA ARG A 221 27.95 -7.71 5.33
C ARG A 221 28.14 -9.20 5.05
N ARG A 222 27.14 -10.02 5.37
CA ARG A 222 27.13 -11.46 5.02
C ARG A 222 27.19 -11.65 3.50
N ALA A 223 26.44 -10.89 2.73
CA ALA A 223 26.50 -10.97 1.27
C ALA A 223 27.87 -10.55 0.69
N GLN A 224 28.60 -9.70 1.40
CA GLN A 224 29.98 -9.29 1.07
C GLN A 224 31.06 -10.24 1.60
N GLY A 225 30.66 -11.35 2.26
CA GLY A 225 31.58 -12.34 2.82
C GLY A 225 32.14 -11.99 4.21
N ASN A 226 31.68 -10.91 4.83
CA ASN A 226 32.09 -10.50 6.19
C ASN A 226 31.15 -11.16 7.22
N GLU A 227 31.28 -12.46 7.39
CA GLU A 227 30.41 -13.26 8.26
C GLU A 227 30.60 -12.95 9.74
N GLU A 228 31.83 -12.64 10.16
CA GLU A 228 32.12 -12.28 11.56
C GLU A 228 31.34 -11.02 11.98
N SER A 229 31.41 -9.97 11.19
CA SER A 229 30.68 -8.72 11.45
C SER A 229 29.16 -8.90 11.34
N ALA A 230 28.68 -9.79 10.45
CA ALA A 230 27.26 -10.10 10.34
C ALA A 230 26.75 -10.81 11.59
N ASN A 231 27.49 -11.81 12.09
CA ASN A 231 27.10 -12.58 13.28
C ASN A 231 27.03 -11.71 14.54
N VAL A 232 27.96 -10.77 14.75
CA VAL A 232 27.92 -9.82 15.87
C VAL A 232 26.59 -9.05 15.89
N LEU A 233 26.12 -8.58 14.74
CA LEU A 233 24.83 -7.87 14.62
C LEU A 233 23.64 -8.80 14.84
N LEU A 234 23.69 -10.03 14.32
CA LEU A 234 22.63 -11.03 14.51
C LEU A 234 22.52 -11.49 15.97
N GLU A 235 23.64 -11.69 16.65
CA GLU A 235 23.68 -12.02 18.09
C GLU A 235 23.11 -10.88 18.93
N TRP A 236 23.45 -9.63 18.61
CA TRP A 236 22.89 -8.46 19.26
C TRP A 236 21.36 -8.41 19.05
N LEU A 237 20.88 -8.65 17.82
CA LEU A 237 19.46 -8.72 17.50
C LEU A 237 18.78 -9.86 18.29
N GLN A 238 19.38 -11.04 18.35
CA GLN A 238 18.81 -12.19 19.07
C GLN A 238 18.67 -11.90 20.56
N ALA A 239 19.62 -11.16 21.15
CA ALA A 239 19.61 -10.83 22.56
C ALA A 239 18.58 -9.73 22.92
N ASN A 240 18.41 -8.74 22.05
CA ASN A 240 17.64 -7.52 22.37
C ASN A 240 16.29 -7.44 21.62
N HIS A 241 16.18 -8.05 20.44
CA HIS A 241 15.01 -8.00 19.55
C HIS A 241 14.84 -9.35 18.84
N PRO A 242 14.54 -10.44 19.57
CA PRO A 242 14.45 -11.78 18.98
C PRO A 242 13.27 -11.86 18.00
N GLU A 243 13.56 -12.26 16.77
CA GLU A 243 12.59 -12.53 15.73
C GLU A 243 12.90 -13.87 15.03
N PRO A 244 11.90 -14.60 14.51
CA PRO A 244 12.13 -15.87 13.81
C PRO A 244 13.17 -15.79 12.68
N LYS A 245 13.19 -14.68 11.90
CA LYS A 245 14.18 -14.49 10.82
C LYS A 245 15.61 -14.36 11.35
N VAL A 246 15.80 -13.73 12.52
CA VAL A 246 17.13 -13.59 13.16
C VAL A 246 17.64 -14.96 13.61
N THR A 247 16.78 -15.73 14.28
CA THR A 247 17.11 -17.09 14.70
C THR A 247 17.43 -18.00 13.49
N ALA A 248 16.68 -17.86 12.39
CA ALA A 248 16.95 -18.61 11.16
C ALA A 248 18.29 -18.22 10.55
N ALA A 249 18.59 -16.91 10.49
CA ALA A 249 19.87 -16.42 9.96
C ALA A 249 21.08 -16.83 10.79
N LEU A 250 20.95 -16.93 12.12
CA LEU A 250 22.03 -17.45 12.99
C LEU A 250 22.28 -18.95 12.82
N ARG A 251 21.20 -19.73 12.51
CA ARG A 251 21.32 -21.18 12.32
C ARG A 251 21.83 -21.58 10.95
N ASP A 252 21.58 -20.75 9.93
CA ASP A 252 21.98 -21.03 8.55
C ASP A 252 22.92 -19.94 8.03
N PRO A 253 24.23 -20.23 7.89
CA PRO A 253 25.19 -19.29 7.30
C PRO A 253 24.89 -18.93 5.84
N ASN A 254 24.04 -19.71 5.15
CA ASN A 254 23.59 -19.44 3.78
C ASN A 254 22.32 -18.59 3.72
N TYR A 255 21.72 -18.25 4.86
CA TYR A 255 20.57 -17.35 4.88
C TYR A 255 20.92 -16.02 4.23
N ARG A 256 20.12 -15.59 3.28
CA ARG A 256 20.31 -14.33 2.52
C ARG A 256 19.03 -13.51 2.53
N LEU A 257 19.18 -12.21 2.42
CA LEU A 257 18.08 -11.31 2.15
C LEU A 257 17.50 -11.63 0.76
N ALA A 258 16.17 -11.76 0.69
CA ALA A 258 15.48 -11.83 -0.60
C ALA A 258 15.63 -10.48 -1.31
N THR A 259 16.25 -10.48 -2.49
CA THR A 259 16.48 -9.24 -3.25
C THR A 259 15.63 -9.20 -4.52
N THR A 260 15.37 -7.99 -4.98
CA THR A 260 14.73 -7.72 -6.27
C THR A 260 15.68 -6.91 -7.17
N THR A 261 15.26 -6.60 -8.38
CA THR A 261 16.01 -5.73 -9.30
C THR A 261 15.12 -4.63 -9.87
N ALA A 262 15.73 -3.59 -10.43
CA ALA A 262 15.01 -2.51 -11.09
C ALA A 262 14.10 -3.02 -12.21
N GLU A 263 14.58 -4.00 -12.98
CA GLU A 263 13.85 -4.63 -14.08
C GLU A 263 12.62 -5.40 -13.56
N LYS A 264 12.77 -6.14 -12.45
CA LYS A 264 11.64 -6.86 -11.82
C LYS A 264 10.59 -5.90 -11.29
N ILE A 265 11.00 -4.78 -10.67
CA ILE A 265 10.08 -3.75 -10.19
C ILE A 265 9.35 -3.10 -11.38
N ALA A 266 10.07 -2.71 -12.44
CA ALA A 266 9.49 -2.11 -13.62
C ALA A 266 8.55 -3.06 -14.39
N ALA A 267 8.79 -4.37 -14.28
CA ALA A 267 8.01 -5.41 -14.94
C ALA A 267 6.74 -5.81 -14.18
N ARG A 268 6.41 -5.23 -13.04
CA ARG A 268 5.19 -5.53 -12.29
C ARG A 268 3.93 -5.14 -13.06
N THR A 269 2.92 -6.01 -13.04
CA THR A 269 1.61 -5.71 -13.65
C THR A 269 0.78 -4.76 -12.78
N ASP A 270 0.93 -4.86 -11.47
CA ASP A 270 0.51 -3.87 -10.49
C ASP A 270 1.76 -3.29 -9.84
N PRO A 271 2.07 -1.99 -10.04
CA PRO A 271 3.26 -1.37 -9.47
C PRO A 271 3.36 -1.46 -7.94
N TRP A 272 2.23 -1.66 -7.26
CA TRP A 272 2.12 -1.65 -5.81
C TRP A 272 2.10 -3.04 -5.17
N ASP A 273 1.92 -4.10 -5.99
CA ASP A 273 1.98 -5.48 -5.52
C ASP A 273 3.37 -6.08 -5.83
N PRO A 274 4.22 -6.33 -4.81
CA PRO A 274 5.54 -6.95 -5.01
C PRO A 274 5.47 -8.34 -5.65
N ALA A 275 4.35 -9.04 -5.47
CA ALA A 275 4.13 -10.37 -6.02
C ALA A 275 3.61 -10.33 -7.46
N SER A 276 3.15 -9.18 -7.94
CA SER A 276 2.71 -8.99 -9.31
C SER A 276 3.91 -8.96 -10.25
N THR A 277 4.44 -10.11 -10.58
CA THR A 277 5.38 -10.22 -11.69
C THR A 277 4.61 -10.07 -13.00
N VAL A 278 5.27 -9.55 -14.07
CA VAL A 278 4.90 -9.97 -15.41
C VAL A 278 5.10 -11.49 -15.38
N ALA A 279 4.03 -12.20 -15.07
CA ALA A 279 4.02 -13.63 -15.28
C ALA A 279 4.52 -13.81 -16.69
N ASP A 280 5.53 -14.65 -16.83
CA ASP A 280 6.17 -15.09 -18.05
C ASP A 280 5.23 -14.86 -19.26
N THR A 281 5.40 -13.73 -19.96
CA THR A 281 4.52 -13.36 -21.09
C THR A 281 4.54 -14.50 -22.08
N SER A 282 5.68 -15.19 -22.20
CA SER A 282 5.85 -16.37 -23.02
C SER A 282 5.04 -17.57 -22.51
N GLY A 283 4.95 -17.78 -21.19
CA GLY A 283 4.11 -18.80 -20.58
C GLY A 283 2.61 -18.52 -20.75
N ARG A 284 2.19 -17.25 -20.62
CA ARG A 284 0.79 -16.85 -20.85
C ARG A 284 0.41 -16.91 -22.31
N GLU A 285 1.26 -16.46 -23.21
CA GLU A 285 1.05 -16.57 -24.65
C GLU A 285 0.99 -18.05 -25.08
N ARG A 286 1.84 -18.88 -24.54
CA ARG A 286 1.80 -20.33 -24.76
C ARG A 286 0.49 -20.94 -24.25
N LEU A 287 0.06 -20.61 -23.04
CA LEU A 287 -1.25 -21.06 -22.49
C LEU A 287 -2.42 -20.63 -23.35
N LEU A 288 -2.41 -19.39 -23.85
CA LEU A 288 -3.45 -18.91 -24.77
C LEU A 288 -3.42 -19.65 -26.10
N ALA A 289 -2.23 -19.91 -26.66
CA ALA A 289 -2.08 -20.67 -27.89
C ALA A 289 -2.51 -22.15 -27.75
N GLU A 290 -2.13 -22.80 -26.63
CA GLU A 290 -2.53 -24.16 -26.31
C GLU A 290 -4.06 -24.26 -26.09
N ALA A 291 -4.65 -23.29 -25.34
CA ALA A 291 -6.08 -23.23 -25.11
C ALA A 291 -6.86 -23.00 -26.43
N GLN A 292 -6.34 -22.16 -27.32
CA GLN A 292 -6.92 -21.93 -28.64
C GLN A 292 -6.86 -23.20 -29.49
N ALA A 293 -5.71 -23.85 -29.54
CA ALA A 293 -5.52 -25.11 -30.30
C ALA A 293 -6.45 -26.22 -29.78
N GLU A 294 -6.66 -26.29 -28.45
CA GLU A 294 -7.60 -27.26 -27.86
C GLU A 294 -9.05 -26.92 -28.19
N LEU A 295 -9.42 -25.63 -28.14
CA LEU A 295 -10.75 -25.17 -28.55
C LEU A 295 -11.03 -25.49 -30.04
N ASP A 296 -10.05 -25.30 -30.90
CA ASP A 296 -10.17 -25.56 -32.33
C ASP A 296 -10.31 -27.03 -32.64
N ARG A 297 -9.71 -27.92 -31.87
CA ARG A 297 -9.89 -29.39 -31.99
C ARG A 297 -11.29 -29.88 -31.64
N GLN A 298 -12.06 -29.10 -30.87
CA GLN A 298 -13.45 -29.48 -30.57
C GLN A 298 -14.33 -29.33 -31.80
N ILE A 299 -14.98 -30.43 -32.23
CA ILE A 299 -15.84 -30.45 -33.43
C ILE A 299 -17.27 -30.08 -33.05
N GLY A 300 -17.96 -29.33 -33.92
CA GLY A 300 -19.39 -29.08 -33.82
C GLY A 300 -19.84 -28.07 -32.75
N LEU A 301 -18.92 -27.31 -32.12
CA LEU A 301 -19.21 -26.35 -31.06
C LEU A 301 -19.11 -24.88 -31.51
N SER A 302 -19.47 -24.55 -32.73
CA SER A 302 -19.29 -23.22 -33.34
C SER A 302 -19.81 -22.09 -32.44
N ARG A 303 -21.03 -22.22 -31.93
CA ARG A 303 -21.65 -21.22 -31.05
C ARG A 303 -20.91 -21.06 -29.71
N VAL A 304 -20.37 -22.14 -29.15
CA VAL A 304 -19.58 -22.11 -27.92
C VAL A 304 -18.25 -21.43 -28.18
N LYS A 305 -17.59 -21.71 -29.31
CA LYS A 305 -16.34 -21.05 -29.72
C LYS A 305 -16.54 -19.55 -29.87
N GLU A 306 -17.60 -19.11 -30.57
CA GLU A 306 -17.94 -17.68 -30.69
C GLU A 306 -18.16 -17.00 -29.33
N GLN A 307 -18.85 -17.66 -28.41
CA GLN A 307 -19.06 -17.12 -27.07
C GLN A 307 -17.76 -16.99 -26.26
N ILE A 308 -16.86 -17.96 -26.37
CA ILE A 308 -15.55 -17.93 -25.68
C ILE A 308 -14.67 -16.82 -26.27
N GLU A 309 -14.64 -16.66 -27.60
CA GLU A 309 -13.91 -15.59 -28.25
C GLU A 309 -14.45 -14.20 -27.88
N ALA A 310 -15.76 -14.02 -27.84
CA ALA A 310 -16.39 -12.79 -27.40
C ALA A 310 -16.04 -12.47 -25.93
N TYR A 311 -16.05 -13.48 -25.06
CA TYR A 311 -15.66 -13.32 -23.66
C TYR A 311 -14.17 -12.95 -23.49
N ARG A 312 -13.29 -13.62 -24.27
CA ARG A 312 -11.86 -13.33 -24.31
C ARG A 312 -11.61 -11.88 -24.73
N ALA A 313 -12.21 -11.42 -25.83
CA ALA A 313 -12.10 -10.06 -26.33
C ALA A 313 -12.60 -9.02 -25.32
N ALA A 314 -13.75 -9.26 -24.68
CA ALA A 314 -14.31 -8.40 -23.65
C ALA A 314 -13.38 -8.29 -22.42
N THR A 315 -12.82 -9.42 -21.97
CA THR A 315 -11.90 -9.47 -20.83
C THR A 315 -10.60 -8.73 -21.13
N GLN A 316 -10.05 -8.88 -22.33
CA GLN A 316 -8.85 -8.18 -22.77
C GLN A 316 -9.10 -6.66 -22.86
N MET A 317 -10.25 -6.25 -23.40
CA MET A 317 -10.63 -4.85 -23.46
C MET A 317 -10.84 -4.24 -22.08
N ALA A 318 -11.44 -4.97 -21.14
CA ALA A 318 -11.60 -4.53 -19.76
C ALA A 318 -10.22 -4.26 -19.10
N LYS A 319 -9.23 -5.13 -19.31
CA LYS A 319 -7.86 -4.91 -18.83
C LYS A 319 -7.19 -3.67 -19.43
N VAL A 320 -7.33 -3.47 -20.75
CA VAL A 320 -6.77 -2.28 -21.41
C VAL A 320 -7.41 -0.99 -20.87
N ARG A 321 -8.71 -1.01 -20.59
CA ARG A 321 -9.40 0.12 -19.97
C ARG A 321 -8.94 0.36 -18.53
N ALA A 322 -8.81 -0.69 -17.72
CA ALA A 322 -8.29 -0.60 -16.36
C ALA A 322 -6.87 -0.03 -16.32
N ALA A 323 -5.98 -0.49 -17.21
CA ALA A 323 -4.62 0.00 -17.34
C ALA A 323 -4.54 1.49 -17.74
N ARG A 324 -5.61 2.03 -18.34
CA ARG A 324 -5.75 3.45 -18.68
C ARG A 324 -6.51 4.27 -17.63
N GLY A 325 -6.71 3.71 -16.42
CA GLY A 325 -7.43 4.39 -15.33
C GLY A 325 -8.94 4.56 -15.55
N MET A 326 -9.52 3.90 -16.57
CA MET A 326 -10.95 3.99 -16.84
C MET A 326 -11.72 3.05 -15.90
N LYS A 327 -12.87 3.50 -15.38
CA LYS A 327 -13.78 2.64 -14.60
C LYS A 327 -14.23 1.44 -15.44
N VAL A 328 -13.96 0.24 -14.93
CA VAL A 328 -14.43 -1.01 -15.52
C VAL A 328 -15.47 -1.60 -14.58
N ALA A 329 -16.67 -1.92 -15.13
CA ALA A 329 -17.69 -2.60 -14.34
C ALA A 329 -17.17 -3.99 -13.91
N GLN A 330 -17.32 -4.31 -12.62
CA GLN A 330 -17.02 -5.64 -12.13
C GLN A 330 -18.04 -6.61 -12.73
N THR A 331 -17.62 -7.40 -13.71
CA THR A 331 -18.45 -8.44 -14.32
C THR A 331 -18.19 -9.75 -13.61
N SER A 332 -19.25 -10.45 -13.22
CA SER A 332 -19.16 -11.80 -12.66
C SER A 332 -18.38 -12.73 -13.62
N LYS A 333 -17.48 -13.53 -13.04
CA LYS A 333 -16.70 -14.55 -13.78
C LYS A 333 -17.36 -15.94 -13.77
N HIS A 334 -18.53 -16.06 -13.13
CA HIS A 334 -19.26 -17.33 -13.06
C HIS A 334 -19.83 -17.71 -14.42
N MET A 335 -19.72 -18.99 -14.79
CA MET A 335 -20.20 -19.55 -16.05
C MET A 335 -21.01 -20.81 -15.79
N ILE A 336 -22.02 -21.05 -16.63
CA ILE A 336 -22.84 -22.27 -16.60
C ILE A 336 -22.67 -22.98 -17.94
N PHE A 337 -22.21 -24.24 -17.90
CA PHE A 337 -22.07 -25.08 -19.06
C PHE A 337 -23.23 -26.10 -19.07
N THR A 338 -24.15 -26.00 -20.05
CA THR A 338 -25.32 -26.87 -20.18
C THR A 338 -25.20 -27.75 -21.42
N GLY A 339 -25.74 -28.94 -21.35
CA GLY A 339 -25.76 -29.88 -22.47
C GLY A 339 -25.85 -31.34 -22.02
N PRO A 340 -26.12 -32.30 -22.94
CA PRO A 340 -26.14 -33.73 -22.64
C PRO A 340 -24.84 -34.28 -22.08
N PRO A 341 -24.83 -35.44 -21.43
CA PRO A 341 -23.61 -36.15 -21.06
C PRO A 341 -22.71 -36.40 -22.27
N GLY A 342 -21.38 -36.33 -22.09
CA GLY A 342 -20.40 -36.61 -23.15
C GLY A 342 -20.16 -35.50 -24.18
N THR A 343 -20.77 -34.33 -24.05
CA THR A 343 -20.62 -33.21 -25.01
C THR A 343 -19.40 -32.31 -24.75
N GLY A 344 -18.45 -32.72 -23.92
CA GLY A 344 -17.20 -31.98 -23.70
C GLY A 344 -17.27 -30.80 -22.73
N LYS A 345 -18.34 -30.71 -21.87
CA LYS A 345 -18.49 -29.58 -20.91
C LYS A 345 -17.28 -29.35 -20.02
N THR A 346 -16.73 -30.39 -19.41
CA THR A 346 -15.55 -30.32 -18.56
C THR A 346 -14.28 -29.91 -19.36
N THR A 347 -14.17 -30.40 -20.60
CA THR A 347 -13.09 -30.03 -21.51
C THR A 347 -13.13 -28.53 -21.81
N ILE A 348 -14.30 -28.02 -22.13
CA ILE A 348 -14.51 -26.58 -22.37
C ILE A 348 -14.22 -25.75 -21.09
N ALA A 349 -14.65 -26.22 -19.92
CA ALA A 349 -14.35 -25.55 -18.66
C ALA A 349 -12.82 -25.44 -18.40
N ARG A 350 -12.06 -26.47 -18.75
CA ARG A 350 -10.60 -26.47 -18.66
C ARG A 350 -9.96 -25.51 -19.68
N VAL A 351 -10.45 -25.48 -20.90
CA VAL A 351 -10.01 -24.50 -21.92
C VAL A 351 -10.26 -23.06 -21.43
N VAL A 352 -11.42 -22.79 -20.84
CA VAL A 352 -11.75 -21.48 -20.27
C VAL A 352 -10.83 -21.13 -19.11
N ALA A 353 -10.51 -22.08 -18.21
CA ALA A 353 -9.56 -21.85 -17.13
C ALA A 353 -8.17 -21.48 -17.68
N ASN A 354 -7.69 -22.19 -18.72
CA ASN A 354 -6.43 -21.86 -19.38
C ASN A 354 -6.44 -20.48 -20.04
N ILE A 355 -7.55 -20.09 -20.69
CA ILE A 355 -7.72 -18.74 -21.26
C ILE A 355 -7.69 -17.68 -20.15
N LEU A 356 -8.39 -17.90 -19.04
CA LEU A 356 -8.41 -16.95 -17.92
C LEU A 356 -7.02 -16.79 -17.30
N ALA A 357 -6.28 -17.90 -17.13
CA ALA A 357 -4.89 -17.85 -16.65
C ALA A 357 -3.96 -17.15 -17.65
N GLY A 358 -4.08 -17.47 -18.93
CA GLY A 358 -3.31 -16.81 -20.00
C GLY A 358 -3.63 -15.33 -20.14
N LEU A 359 -4.86 -14.91 -19.86
CA LEU A 359 -5.25 -13.50 -19.74
C LEU A 359 -4.84 -12.92 -18.39
N GLY A 360 -4.36 -13.69 -17.42
CA GLY A 360 -4.01 -13.24 -16.07
C GLY A 360 -5.23 -12.75 -15.27
N VAL A 361 -6.37 -13.37 -15.47
CA VAL A 361 -7.61 -13.15 -14.66
C VAL A 361 -7.59 -14.02 -13.42
N ILE A 362 -6.99 -15.20 -13.52
CA ILE A 362 -6.68 -16.12 -12.43
C ILE A 362 -5.17 -16.37 -12.37
N ALA A 363 -4.67 -16.76 -11.21
CA ALA A 363 -3.23 -16.95 -10.99
C ALA A 363 -2.68 -18.19 -11.71
N GLU A 364 -3.44 -19.30 -11.73
CA GLU A 364 -3.00 -20.61 -12.23
C GLU A 364 -4.06 -21.23 -13.16
N PRO A 365 -3.64 -22.00 -14.19
CA PRO A 365 -4.55 -22.73 -15.08
C PRO A 365 -5.08 -24.00 -14.39
N LYS A 366 -5.63 -23.85 -13.19
CA LYS A 366 -6.07 -24.91 -12.32
C LYS A 366 -7.59 -25.03 -12.35
N LEU A 367 -8.10 -26.24 -12.59
CA LEU A 367 -9.51 -26.56 -12.50
C LEU A 367 -9.72 -27.61 -11.39
N VAL A 368 -10.52 -27.25 -10.38
CA VAL A 368 -10.91 -28.16 -9.29
C VAL A 368 -12.34 -28.65 -9.53
N GLU A 369 -12.45 -29.86 -10.03
CA GLU A 369 -13.75 -30.51 -10.25
C GLU A 369 -14.31 -31.01 -8.92
N THR A 370 -15.55 -30.65 -8.61
CA THR A 370 -16.22 -31.01 -7.36
C THR A 370 -17.61 -31.52 -7.60
N SER A 371 -18.07 -32.40 -6.72
CA SER A 371 -19.40 -32.94 -6.69
C SER A 371 -20.02 -32.74 -5.31
N ARG A 372 -21.30 -33.02 -5.14
CA ARG A 372 -21.98 -32.97 -3.85
C ARG A 372 -21.21 -33.75 -2.74
N LYS A 373 -20.59 -34.87 -3.08
CA LYS A 373 -19.83 -35.72 -2.15
C LYS A 373 -18.58 -35.00 -1.56
N ASP A 374 -18.06 -34.00 -2.26
CA ASP A 374 -16.88 -33.26 -1.86
C ASP A 374 -17.21 -32.15 -0.85
N PHE A 375 -18.49 -31.79 -0.72
CA PHE A 375 -18.97 -30.76 0.20
C PHE A 375 -19.72 -31.33 1.42
N VAL A 376 -20.36 -32.48 1.26
CA VAL A 376 -21.16 -33.12 2.33
C VAL A 376 -20.32 -34.21 2.99
N ALA A 377 -20.17 -34.16 4.31
CA ALA A 377 -19.56 -35.21 5.11
C ALA A 377 -20.63 -36.17 5.64
N GLU A 378 -20.21 -37.38 6.02
CA GLU A 378 -21.10 -38.40 6.59
C GLU A 378 -21.54 -38.08 8.02
N TYR A 379 -20.83 -37.19 8.74
CA TYR A 379 -21.12 -36.79 10.12
C TYR A 379 -21.45 -35.30 10.22
N GLU A 380 -22.40 -34.95 11.09
CA GLU A 380 -22.76 -33.56 11.38
C GLU A 380 -21.54 -32.75 11.88
N GLY A 381 -21.41 -31.52 11.41
CA GLY A 381 -20.33 -30.61 11.76
C GLY A 381 -19.05 -30.70 10.90
N GLN A 382 -18.83 -31.76 10.14
CA GLN A 382 -17.63 -31.92 9.30
C GLN A 382 -17.75 -31.34 7.89
N SER A 383 -18.97 -31.10 7.41
CA SER A 383 -19.23 -30.56 6.08
C SER A 383 -18.61 -29.18 5.87
N ALA A 384 -18.61 -28.31 6.89
CA ALA A 384 -17.99 -26.98 6.81
C ALA A 384 -16.48 -27.06 6.59
N VAL A 385 -15.78 -27.93 7.32
CA VAL A 385 -14.32 -28.14 7.21
C VAL A 385 -13.98 -28.74 5.84
N LYS A 386 -14.77 -29.68 5.36
CA LYS A 386 -14.58 -30.32 4.06
C LYS A 386 -14.80 -29.34 2.92
N THR A 387 -15.82 -28.48 3.04
CA THR A 387 -16.10 -27.39 2.10
C THR A 387 -14.97 -26.39 2.08
N ALA A 388 -14.49 -25.91 3.24
CA ALA A 388 -13.37 -24.98 3.34
C ALA A 388 -12.12 -25.51 2.64
N ARG A 389 -11.72 -26.75 2.91
CA ARG A 389 -10.58 -27.41 2.26
C ARG A 389 -10.72 -27.50 0.74
N THR A 390 -11.94 -27.75 0.26
CA THR A 390 -12.21 -27.82 -1.18
C THR A 390 -12.10 -26.45 -1.84
N ILE A 391 -12.61 -25.41 -1.19
CA ILE A 391 -12.48 -24.02 -1.63
C ILE A 391 -11.01 -23.60 -1.63
N ASP A 392 -10.27 -23.88 -0.54
CA ASP A 392 -8.84 -23.55 -0.43
C ASP A 392 -8.02 -24.18 -1.58
N ARG A 393 -8.38 -25.39 -1.99
CA ARG A 393 -7.76 -26.05 -3.14
C ARG A 393 -8.04 -25.34 -4.46
N ALA A 394 -9.14 -24.61 -4.59
CA ALA A 394 -9.51 -23.90 -5.81
C ALA A 394 -8.98 -22.45 -5.85
N VAL A 395 -8.49 -21.92 -4.73
CA VAL A 395 -7.94 -20.56 -4.68
C VAL A 395 -6.83 -20.40 -5.72
N GLY A 396 -6.90 -19.29 -6.47
CA GLY A 396 -6.00 -18.97 -7.58
C GLY A 396 -6.37 -19.60 -8.93
N GLY A 397 -7.37 -20.50 -8.97
CA GLY A 397 -7.85 -21.20 -10.16
C GLY A 397 -9.36 -21.08 -10.36
N VAL A 398 -9.98 -22.15 -10.89
CA VAL A 398 -11.42 -22.33 -11.14
C VAL A 398 -11.94 -23.54 -10.42
#